data_641529805a84136ac4bad13d03be0681
#
_entry.id   641529805a84136ac4bad13d03be0681
#
_cell.length_a   1.000
_cell.length_b   1.000
_cell.length_c   1.000
_cell.angle_alpha   90.00
_cell.angle_beta   90.00
_cell.angle_gamma   90.00
#
_symmetry.space_group_name_H-M   'P 1'
#
loop_
_entity.id
_entity.type
_entity.pdbx_description
1 polymer ?
#
loop_
_entity_poly.entity_id
_entity_poly.type
_entity_poly.pdbx_seq_one_letter_code
_entity_poly.pdbx_strand_id
1 'polypeptide(L)'
;SRCWYLWPIINIAIETAMRRGEILGLKWEHIDWESKRALLPLTKNGRSRWVPLSQKVLQHLNDVPCSSELVFPVTDIAFRQAWDRLRKRAGLNDLTFHDLRHEAISRKFESGMRIPEVMAISGHQTASQLFRYVQAG
;
A
#
# COMPACT_ATOMS: atom_id res chain seq x y z
N SER A 1 -12.28 -5.54 -17.55
CA SER A 1 -13.06 -5.55 -16.31
C SER A 1 -13.28 -4.15 -15.77
N ARG A 2 -14.47 -3.89 -15.23
CA ARG A 2 -14.79 -2.58 -14.65
C ARG A 2 -13.96 -2.28 -13.40
N CYS A 3 -13.53 -3.30 -12.68
CA CYS A 3 -12.76 -3.16 -11.46
C CYS A 3 -11.32 -3.65 -11.66
N TRP A 4 -10.72 -3.28 -12.79
CA TRP A 4 -9.35 -3.65 -13.13
C TRP A 4 -8.35 -3.25 -12.04
N TYR A 5 -8.68 -2.19 -11.29
CA TYR A 5 -7.79 -1.60 -10.30
C TYR A 5 -7.69 -2.39 -9.00
N LEU A 6 -8.65 -3.27 -8.71
CA LEU A 6 -8.68 -4.00 -7.43
C LEU A 6 -7.44 -4.85 -7.20
N TRP A 7 -7.09 -5.67 -8.16
CA TRP A 7 -5.96 -6.58 -8.02
C TRP A 7 -4.63 -5.85 -7.86
N PRO A 8 -4.31 -4.86 -8.71
CA PRO A 8 -3.09 -4.07 -8.49
C PRO A 8 -3.06 -3.36 -7.15
N ILE A 9 -4.17 -2.76 -6.72
CA ILE A 9 -4.22 -2.05 -5.43
C ILE A 9 -3.99 -3.01 -4.28
N ILE A 10 -4.61 -4.18 -4.29
CA ILE A 10 -4.42 -5.20 -3.25
C ILE A 10 -2.94 -5.60 -3.18
N ASN A 11 -2.32 -5.86 -4.31
CA ASN A 11 -0.92 -6.26 -4.35
C ASN A 11 0.00 -5.15 -3.85
N ILE A 12 -0.26 -3.92 -4.25
CA ILE A 12 0.53 -2.78 -3.77
C ILE A 12 0.40 -2.64 -2.26
N ALA A 13 -0.81 -2.80 -1.72
CA ALA A 13 -1.03 -2.72 -0.28
C ALA A 13 -0.21 -3.77 0.48
N ILE A 14 -0.23 -5.01 0.02
CA ILE A 14 0.47 -6.12 0.67
C ILE A 14 1.99 -5.96 0.56
N GLU A 15 2.48 -5.47 -0.58
CA GLU A 15 3.92 -5.35 -0.83
C GLU A 15 4.54 -4.14 -0.15
N THR A 16 3.79 -3.03 -0.02
CA THR A 16 4.37 -1.74 0.39
C THR A 16 3.96 -1.29 1.77
N ALA A 17 2.90 -1.83 2.34
CA ALA A 17 2.28 -1.35 3.57
C ALA A 17 1.67 0.05 3.44
N MET A 18 1.49 0.56 2.24
CA MET A 18 0.83 1.86 2.03
C MET A 18 -0.62 1.82 2.49
N ARG A 19 -1.11 2.95 2.97
CA ARG A 19 -2.52 3.11 3.33
C ARG A 19 -3.37 3.29 2.07
N ARG A 20 -4.65 2.92 2.16
CA ARG A 20 -5.58 3.04 1.02
C ARG A 20 -5.53 4.44 0.40
N GLY A 21 -5.64 5.47 1.22
CA GLY A 21 -5.61 6.85 0.72
C GLY A 21 -4.31 7.20 0.03
N GLU A 22 -3.21 6.63 0.48
CA GLU A 22 -1.90 6.85 -0.14
C GLU A 22 -1.83 6.19 -1.52
N ILE A 23 -2.40 4.99 -1.65
CA ILE A 23 -2.43 4.30 -2.94
C ILE A 23 -3.34 5.04 -3.92
N LEU A 24 -4.53 5.45 -3.47
CA LEU A 24 -5.46 6.17 -4.33
C LEU A 24 -4.99 7.58 -4.69
N GLY A 25 -4.12 8.15 -3.87
CA GLY A 25 -3.52 9.46 -4.15
C GLY A 25 -2.19 9.40 -4.90
N LEU A 26 -1.72 8.20 -5.22
CA LEU A 26 -0.43 8.03 -5.88
C LEU A 26 -0.46 8.62 -7.28
N LYS A 27 0.57 9.43 -7.58
CA LYS A 27 0.72 10.07 -8.89
C LYS A 27 1.87 9.46 -9.64
N TRP A 28 1.72 9.39 -10.96
CA TRP A 28 2.80 8.88 -11.81
C TRP A 28 4.10 9.66 -11.61
N GLU A 29 4.04 10.97 -11.44
CA GLU A 29 5.22 11.81 -11.25
C GLU A 29 6.02 11.49 -9.98
N HIS A 30 5.39 10.81 -9.03
CA HIS A 30 6.03 10.44 -7.76
C HIS A 30 6.67 9.06 -7.80
N ILE A 31 6.60 8.37 -8.93
CA ILE A 31 7.23 7.06 -9.08
C ILE A 31 8.59 7.24 -9.72
N ASP A 32 9.63 6.85 -9.00
CA ASP A 32 10.99 6.83 -9.51
C ASP A 32 11.30 5.41 -9.95
N TRP A 33 11.17 5.17 -11.25
CA TRP A 33 11.36 3.86 -11.84
C TRP A 33 12.81 3.38 -11.72
N GLU A 34 13.75 4.31 -11.82
CA GLU A 34 15.16 3.98 -11.77
C GLU A 34 15.59 3.51 -10.40
N SER A 35 15.23 4.26 -9.35
CA SER A 35 15.56 3.87 -7.97
C SER A 35 14.51 2.95 -7.36
N LYS A 36 13.45 2.63 -8.08
CA LYS A 36 12.41 1.68 -7.68
C LYS A 36 11.76 2.06 -6.37
N ARG A 37 11.27 3.29 -6.30
CA ARG A 37 10.60 3.80 -5.11
C ARG A 37 9.56 4.84 -5.48
N ALA A 38 8.61 5.05 -4.59
CA ALA A 38 7.58 6.06 -4.75
C ALA A 38 7.68 7.08 -3.64
N LEU A 39 7.50 8.35 -3.99
CA LEU A 39 7.42 9.42 -3.01
C LEU A 39 5.97 9.56 -2.56
N LEU A 40 5.75 9.49 -1.25
CA LEU A 40 4.50 9.88 -0.65
C LEU A 40 4.71 11.26 -0.06
N PRO A 41 4.17 12.30 -0.71
CA PRO A 41 4.42 13.66 -0.28
C PRO A 41 3.72 13.96 1.05
N LEU A 42 3.83 15.19 1.51
CA LEU A 42 3.35 15.63 2.79
C LEU A 42 1.95 15.10 3.11
N THR A 43 1.85 14.35 4.22
CA THR A 43 0.59 13.82 4.73
C THR A 43 0.06 14.74 5.82
N LYS A 44 -1.09 14.40 6.39
CA LYS A 44 -1.66 15.09 7.56
C LYS A 44 -0.65 15.25 8.69
N ASN A 45 0.30 14.34 8.77
CA ASN A 45 1.31 14.33 9.84
C ASN A 45 2.56 15.14 9.48
N GLY A 46 2.54 15.80 8.34
CA GLY A 46 3.61 16.73 7.96
C GLY A 46 4.90 16.08 7.50
N ARG A 47 4.89 14.79 7.18
CA ARG A 47 6.11 14.10 6.73
C ARG A 47 5.90 13.44 5.38
N SER A 48 6.87 13.64 4.50
CA SER A 48 6.95 12.85 3.27
C SER A 48 7.80 11.62 3.54
N ARG A 49 7.65 10.60 2.69
CA ARG A 49 8.52 9.43 2.79
C ARG A 49 8.63 8.73 1.44
N TRP A 50 9.72 8.01 1.28
CA TRP A 50 9.94 7.15 0.14
C TRP A 50 9.56 5.72 0.50
N VAL A 51 8.85 5.06 -0.40
CA VAL A 51 8.44 3.67 -0.21
C VAL A 51 9.11 2.85 -1.30
N PRO A 52 9.90 1.81 -0.94
CA PRO A 52 10.51 0.96 -1.95
C PRO A 52 9.45 0.13 -2.67
N LEU A 53 9.64 -0.04 -3.97
CA LEU A 53 8.73 -0.79 -4.83
C LEU A 53 9.41 -2.09 -5.26
N SER A 54 8.78 -3.22 -4.94
CA SER A 54 9.27 -4.52 -5.36
C SER A 54 9.09 -4.69 -6.87
N GLN A 55 9.80 -5.65 -7.45
CA GLN A 55 9.66 -5.97 -8.86
C GLN A 55 8.20 -6.30 -9.20
N LYS A 56 7.51 -7.00 -8.31
CA LYS A 56 6.10 -7.33 -8.48
C LYS A 56 5.23 -6.09 -8.57
N VAL A 57 5.46 -5.10 -7.69
CA VAL A 57 4.72 -3.83 -7.72
C VAL A 57 5.00 -3.08 -9.01
N LEU A 58 6.26 -3.03 -9.43
CA LEU A 58 6.63 -2.35 -10.66
C LEU A 58 5.94 -2.98 -11.87
N GLN A 59 5.81 -4.30 -11.90
CA GLN A 59 5.09 -4.99 -12.96
C GLN A 59 3.60 -4.60 -12.97
N HIS A 60 2.97 -4.56 -11.79
CA HIS A 60 1.58 -4.11 -11.70
C HIS A 60 1.42 -2.68 -12.21
N LEU A 61 2.32 -1.79 -11.80
CA LEU A 61 2.27 -0.38 -12.24
C LEU A 61 2.46 -0.26 -13.74
N ASN A 62 3.32 -1.08 -14.32
CA ASN A 62 3.56 -1.06 -15.76
C ASN A 62 2.32 -1.47 -16.56
N ASP A 63 1.45 -2.29 -15.97
CA ASP A 63 0.23 -2.77 -16.61
C ASP A 63 -0.97 -1.84 -16.40
N VAL A 64 -0.83 -0.82 -15.55
CA VAL A 64 -1.92 0.12 -15.29
C VAL A 64 -2.08 1.06 -16.48
N PRO A 65 -3.33 1.29 -16.96
CA PRO A 65 -3.55 2.29 -18.02
C PRO A 65 -3.15 3.68 -17.54
N CYS A 66 -2.23 4.33 -18.24
CA CYS A 66 -1.76 5.66 -17.88
C CYS A 66 -2.73 6.70 -18.49
N SER A 67 -3.88 6.88 -17.86
CA SER A 67 -4.97 7.69 -18.40
C SER A 67 -5.18 9.00 -17.66
N SER A 68 -4.50 9.22 -16.53
CA SER A 68 -4.65 10.43 -15.74
C SER A 68 -3.38 10.68 -14.95
N GLU A 69 -3.32 11.80 -14.24
CA GLU A 69 -2.23 12.13 -13.33
C GLU A 69 -2.10 11.08 -12.21
N LEU A 70 -3.24 10.57 -11.75
CA LEU A 70 -3.27 9.53 -10.73
C LEU A 70 -3.02 8.17 -11.37
N VAL A 71 -2.30 7.32 -10.66
CA VAL A 71 -2.11 5.93 -11.06
C VAL A 71 -3.46 5.21 -11.08
N PHE A 72 -4.25 5.41 -10.02
CA PHE A 72 -5.59 4.82 -9.90
C PHE A 72 -6.64 5.93 -9.81
N PRO A 73 -7.21 6.37 -10.94
CA PRO A 73 -8.22 7.43 -10.95
C PRO A 73 -9.59 6.89 -10.51
N VAL A 74 -9.65 6.46 -9.26
CA VAL A 74 -10.81 5.82 -8.65
C VAL A 74 -11.12 6.55 -7.35
N THR A 75 -12.39 6.88 -7.12
CA THR A 75 -12.77 7.51 -5.87
C THR A 75 -12.71 6.52 -4.71
N ASP A 76 -12.52 7.04 -3.51
CA ASP A 76 -12.51 6.20 -2.31
C ASP A 76 -13.82 5.42 -2.17
N ILE A 77 -14.95 6.06 -2.44
CA ILE A 77 -16.27 5.41 -2.34
C ILE A 77 -16.37 4.25 -3.34
N ALA A 78 -15.98 4.49 -4.59
CA ALA A 78 -16.03 3.45 -5.62
C ALA A 78 -15.12 2.27 -5.27
N PHE A 79 -13.92 2.58 -4.78
CA PHE A 79 -12.99 1.53 -4.38
C PHE A 79 -13.56 0.69 -3.22
N ARG A 80 -14.10 1.35 -2.20
CA ARG A 80 -14.66 0.66 -1.03
C ARG A 80 -15.81 -0.25 -1.42
N GLN A 81 -16.67 0.20 -2.33
CA GLN A 81 -17.77 -0.62 -2.83
C GLN A 81 -17.26 -1.85 -3.58
N ALA A 82 -16.26 -1.67 -4.42
CA ALA A 82 -15.67 -2.78 -5.18
C ALA A 82 -14.98 -3.78 -4.23
N TRP A 83 -14.25 -3.28 -3.24
CA TRP A 83 -13.62 -4.11 -2.21
C TRP A 83 -14.66 -4.92 -1.44
N ASP A 84 -15.75 -4.29 -1.01
CA ASP A 84 -16.81 -4.96 -0.25
C ASP A 84 -17.45 -6.08 -1.08
N ARG A 85 -17.70 -5.83 -2.37
CA ARG A 85 -18.25 -6.88 -3.23
C ARG A 85 -17.29 -8.05 -3.37
N LEU A 86 -15.99 -7.76 -3.52
CA LEU A 86 -14.99 -8.80 -3.68
C LEU A 86 -14.88 -9.68 -2.41
N ARG A 87 -14.75 -9.05 -1.24
CA ARG A 87 -14.58 -9.82 -0.02
C ARG A 87 -15.80 -10.65 0.32
N LYS A 88 -17.01 -10.14 0.07
CA LYS A 88 -18.25 -10.89 0.28
C LYS A 88 -18.32 -12.09 -0.65
N ARG A 89 -17.99 -11.89 -1.91
CA ARG A 89 -17.99 -12.96 -2.91
C ARG A 89 -16.98 -14.04 -2.56
N ALA A 90 -15.87 -13.66 -1.96
CA ALA A 90 -14.83 -14.58 -1.54
C ALA A 90 -15.09 -15.22 -0.16
N GLY A 91 -16.18 -14.83 0.52
CA GLY A 91 -16.48 -15.35 1.85
C GLY A 91 -15.61 -14.77 2.96
N LEU A 92 -14.96 -13.63 2.72
CA LEU A 92 -14.03 -13.01 3.65
C LEU A 92 -14.69 -11.81 4.35
N ASN A 93 -15.82 -12.05 5.01
CA ASN A 93 -16.65 -10.97 5.56
C ASN A 93 -15.97 -10.13 6.62
N ASP A 94 -15.02 -10.70 7.35
CA ASP A 94 -14.33 -9.98 8.42
C ASP A 94 -13.02 -9.34 7.99
N LEU A 95 -12.61 -9.54 6.74
CA LEU A 95 -11.36 -8.99 6.25
C LEU A 95 -11.54 -7.52 5.88
N THR A 96 -10.75 -6.64 6.50
CA THR A 96 -10.72 -5.23 6.12
C THR A 96 -9.54 -4.96 5.18
N PHE A 97 -9.64 -3.91 4.38
CA PHE A 97 -8.53 -3.53 3.53
C PHE A 97 -7.29 -3.18 4.36
N HIS A 98 -7.50 -2.55 5.53
CA HIS A 98 -6.41 -2.18 6.43
C HIS A 98 -5.64 -3.41 6.96
N ASP A 99 -6.28 -4.57 7.01
CA ASP A 99 -5.62 -5.81 7.38
C ASP A 99 -4.47 -6.16 6.42
N LEU A 100 -4.56 -5.72 5.17
CA LEU A 100 -3.48 -5.93 4.21
C LEU A 100 -2.22 -5.16 4.60
N ARG A 101 -2.39 -3.98 5.17
CA ARG A 101 -1.27 -3.20 5.69
C ARG A 101 -0.63 -3.90 6.89
N HIS A 102 -1.46 -4.46 7.79
CA HIS A 102 -0.93 -5.26 8.91
C HIS A 102 -0.12 -6.44 8.41
N GLU A 103 -0.62 -7.14 7.41
CA GLU A 103 0.08 -8.26 6.81
C GLU A 103 1.41 -7.81 6.19
N ALA A 104 1.40 -6.69 5.47
CA ALA A 104 2.60 -6.15 4.86
C ALA A 104 3.67 -5.84 5.91
N ILE A 105 3.27 -5.21 7.01
CA ILE A 105 4.19 -4.88 8.10
C ILE A 105 4.77 -6.15 8.72
N SER A 106 3.92 -7.15 8.97
CA SER A 106 4.37 -8.44 9.50
C SER A 106 5.42 -9.07 8.60
N ARG A 107 5.19 -9.05 7.30
CA ARG A 107 6.15 -9.63 6.33
C ARG A 107 7.50 -8.91 6.35
N LYS A 108 7.50 -7.60 6.57
CA LYS A 108 8.74 -6.84 6.65
C LYS A 108 9.58 -7.26 7.87
N PHE A 109 8.92 -7.43 9.01
CA PHE A 109 9.62 -7.93 10.20
C PHE A 109 10.09 -9.38 10.01
N GLU A 110 9.28 -10.22 9.39
CA GLU A 110 9.67 -11.59 9.09
C GLU A 110 10.88 -11.66 8.16
N SER A 111 11.04 -10.67 7.28
CA SER A 111 12.19 -10.58 6.38
C SER A 111 13.46 -10.08 7.08
N GLY A 112 13.37 -9.69 8.35
CA GLY A 112 14.51 -9.26 9.13
C GLY A 112 14.68 -7.76 9.28
N MET A 113 13.70 -6.98 8.83
CA MET A 113 13.75 -5.52 9.00
C MET A 113 13.59 -5.16 10.46
N ARG A 114 14.26 -4.08 10.86
CA ARG A 114 14.19 -3.55 12.22
C ARG A 114 13.12 -2.47 12.32
N ILE A 115 12.71 -2.16 13.56
CA ILE A 115 11.66 -1.15 13.80
C ILE A 115 11.95 0.18 13.08
N PRO A 116 13.15 0.80 13.18
CA PRO A 116 13.38 2.07 12.48
C PRO A 116 13.22 1.96 10.96
N GLU A 117 13.62 0.83 10.39
CA GLU A 117 13.49 0.60 8.95
C GLU A 117 12.03 0.49 8.53
N VAL A 118 11.23 -0.25 9.31
CA VAL A 118 9.80 -0.39 9.02
C VAL A 118 9.08 0.94 9.21
N MET A 119 9.43 1.70 10.25
CA MET A 119 8.84 3.03 10.48
C MET A 119 9.05 3.95 9.28
N ALA A 120 10.25 3.93 8.70
CA ALA A 120 10.56 4.79 7.54
C ALA A 120 9.66 4.46 6.34
N ILE A 121 9.29 3.20 6.18
CA ILE A 121 8.46 2.76 5.07
C ILE A 121 6.97 2.95 5.37
N SER A 122 6.54 2.54 6.56
CA SER A 122 5.12 2.52 6.94
C SER A 122 4.58 3.89 7.32
N GLY A 123 5.46 4.80 7.71
CA GLY A 123 5.06 6.13 8.17
C GLY A 123 4.61 6.19 9.61
N HIS A 124 4.81 5.14 10.38
CA HIS A 124 4.56 5.18 11.82
C HIS A 124 5.53 6.15 12.48
N GLN A 125 5.04 6.95 13.43
CA GLN A 125 5.84 7.99 14.04
C GLN A 125 6.50 7.55 15.34
N THR A 126 6.01 6.49 15.98
CA THR A 126 6.59 5.96 17.20
C THR A 126 6.85 4.47 17.07
N ALA A 127 7.92 4.02 17.72
CA ALA A 127 8.26 2.61 17.73
C ALA A 127 7.19 1.76 18.44
N SER A 128 6.53 2.34 19.44
CA SER A 128 5.51 1.61 20.19
C SER A 128 4.33 1.15 19.33
N GLN A 129 4.05 1.88 18.26
CA GLN A 129 2.97 1.50 17.33
C GLN A 129 3.27 0.19 16.61
N LEU A 130 4.52 -0.21 16.57
CA LEU A 130 4.95 -1.43 15.88
C LEU A 130 5.29 -2.59 16.82
N PHE A 131 5.24 -2.38 18.13
CA PHE A 131 5.64 -3.42 19.09
C PHE A 131 4.85 -4.71 18.93
N ARG A 132 3.57 -4.63 18.57
CA ARG A 132 2.73 -5.82 18.39
C ARG A 132 3.20 -6.74 17.27
N TYR A 133 3.98 -6.19 16.32
CA TYR A 133 4.50 -6.97 15.19
C TYR A 133 5.83 -7.65 15.52
N VAL A 134 6.52 -7.17 16.55
CA VAL A 134 7.82 -7.69 16.94
C VAL A 134 7.60 -8.72 18.04
N GLN A 135 6.95 -9.80 17.69
CA GLN A 135 6.71 -10.89 18.62
C GLN A 135 7.97 -11.73 18.73
N ALA A 136 8.38 -12.00 19.97
CA ALA A 136 9.41 -12.98 20.21
C ALA A 136 8.80 -14.33 19.82
N GLY A 137 9.09 -14.72 18.61
CA GLY A 137 8.54 -15.95 18.04
C GLY A 137 9.30 -17.13 18.52
#